data_3a10e3d0c49951d31675d80d16420353
#
_entry.id   3a10e3d0c49951d31675d80d16420353
#
_cell.length_a   1.000
_cell.length_b   1.000
_cell.length_c   1.000
_cell.angle_alpha   90.00
_cell.angle_beta   90.00
_cell.angle_gamma   90.00
#
_symmetry.space_group_name_H-M   'P 1'
#
loop_
_entity.id
_entity.type
_entity.pdbx_description
1 polymer ?
#
loop_
_entity_poly.entity_id
_entity_poly.type
_entity_poly.pdbx_seq_one_letter_code
_entity_poly.pdbx_strand_id
1 'polypeptide(L)'
;LSDWLSEQGYLPVIIGGGAQDEQLVEDISRATEFPPVNMVGKTTLRQLAYVIKEAKATVGGDTGPVHLSAGLGTPTIMVMGPTDANRNGPYGQLENAIEVPRSCKYCWKRACPKGFDCLDRITPAMVEEKLKPYLG
;
A
#
# COMPACT_ATOMS: atom_id res chain seq x y z
N LEU A 1 -3.53 5.94 9.05
CA LEU A 1 -4.27 4.84 8.40
C LEU A 1 -4.41 3.62 9.31
N SER A 2 -3.30 3.12 9.88
CA SER A 2 -3.33 1.92 10.72
C SER A 2 -4.28 2.08 11.92
N ASP A 3 -4.16 3.16 12.67
CA ASP A 3 -5.05 3.42 13.82
C ASP A 3 -6.51 3.56 13.39
N TRP A 4 -6.76 4.28 12.29
CA TRP A 4 -8.11 4.40 11.74
C TRP A 4 -8.72 3.02 11.40
N LEU A 5 -7.95 2.13 10.79
CA LEU A 5 -8.40 0.76 10.50
C LEU A 5 -8.72 -0.01 11.78
N SER A 6 -7.86 0.11 12.80
CA SER A 6 -8.09 -0.54 14.09
C SER A 6 -9.36 -0.01 14.76
N GLU A 7 -9.61 1.29 14.68
CA GLU A 7 -10.84 1.91 15.21
C GLU A 7 -12.09 1.42 14.48
N GLN A 8 -11.96 1.06 13.18
CA GLN A 8 -13.05 0.48 12.40
C GLN A 8 -13.25 -1.03 12.66
N GLY A 9 -12.45 -1.64 13.53
CA GLY A 9 -12.56 -3.06 13.87
C GLY A 9 -11.78 -4.00 12.97
N TYR A 10 -10.84 -3.48 12.18
CA TYR A 10 -9.98 -4.27 11.31
C TYR A 10 -8.60 -4.46 11.91
N LEU A 11 -7.93 -5.52 11.52
CA LEU A 11 -6.57 -5.83 11.95
C LEU A 11 -5.59 -5.44 10.85
N PRO A 12 -4.84 -4.33 10.98
CA PRO A 12 -3.79 -3.99 10.02
C PRO A 12 -2.65 -4.99 10.13
N VAL A 13 -2.18 -5.47 8.98
CA VAL A 13 -1.03 -6.37 8.87
C VAL A 13 -0.05 -5.76 7.90
N ILE A 14 1.22 -5.65 8.30
CA ILE A 14 2.28 -5.14 7.42
C ILE A 14 3.09 -6.31 6.91
N ILE A 15 3.24 -6.38 5.60
CA ILE A 15 4.01 -7.38 4.88
C ILE A 15 5.18 -6.69 4.16
N GLY A 16 6.18 -7.46 3.81
CA GLY A 16 7.36 -6.97 3.11
C GLY A 16 8.58 -7.81 3.42
N GLY A 17 9.76 -7.31 3.07
CA GLY A 17 11.01 -8.00 3.31
C GLY A 17 12.20 -7.06 3.23
N GLY A 18 13.28 -7.43 3.92
CA GLY A 18 14.52 -6.67 3.95
C GLY A 18 14.60 -5.66 5.09
N ALA A 19 15.81 -5.19 5.34
CA ALA A 19 16.13 -4.33 6.49
C ALA A 19 15.38 -2.99 6.45
N GLN A 20 15.16 -2.43 5.26
CA GLN A 20 14.45 -1.17 5.11
C GLN A 20 12.97 -1.32 5.53
N ASP A 21 12.31 -2.39 5.11
CA ASP A 21 10.93 -2.65 5.50
C ASP A 21 10.81 -2.96 6.99
N GLU A 22 11.78 -3.68 7.56
CA GLU A 22 11.84 -3.93 9.00
C GLU A 22 11.93 -2.64 9.80
N GLN A 23 12.75 -1.68 9.36
CA GLN A 23 12.86 -0.38 10.00
C GLN A 23 11.57 0.42 9.88
N LEU A 24 10.95 0.42 8.69
CA LEU A 24 9.69 1.13 8.46
C LEU A 24 8.57 0.61 9.36
N VAL A 25 8.44 -0.70 9.53
CA VAL A 25 7.39 -1.27 10.38
C VAL A 25 7.62 -0.93 11.86
N GLU A 26 8.87 -0.86 12.31
CA GLU A 26 9.18 -0.39 13.66
C GLU A 26 8.78 1.06 13.85
N ASP A 27 9.09 1.92 12.90
CA ASP A 27 8.73 3.34 12.95
C ASP A 27 7.22 3.53 12.97
N ILE A 28 6.48 2.77 12.16
CA ILE A 28 5.02 2.77 12.15
C ILE A 28 4.47 2.31 13.51
N SER A 29 5.02 1.25 14.07
CA SER A 29 4.57 0.70 15.35
C SER A 29 4.74 1.69 16.49
N ARG A 30 5.83 2.47 16.48
CA ARG A 30 6.06 3.52 17.48
C ARG A 30 5.13 4.72 17.31
N ALA A 31 4.71 5.01 16.07
CA ALA A 31 3.87 6.16 15.75
C ALA A 31 2.37 5.86 15.90
N THR A 32 1.98 4.61 16.13
CA THR A 32 0.58 4.19 16.21
C THR A 32 0.15 3.93 17.65
N GLU A 33 -1.10 4.22 17.95
CA GLU A 33 -1.72 3.87 19.23
C GLU A 33 -1.99 2.36 19.31
N PHE A 34 -2.42 1.76 18.18
CA PHE A 34 -2.68 0.33 18.06
C PHE A 34 -1.72 -0.27 17.05
N PRO A 35 -0.55 -0.77 17.48
CA PRO A 35 0.45 -1.26 16.53
C PRO A 35 -0.09 -2.35 15.60
N PRO A 36 0.22 -2.28 14.29
CA PRO A 36 -0.19 -3.32 13.36
C PRO A 36 0.57 -4.63 13.61
N VAL A 37 0.03 -5.72 13.07
CA VAL A 37 0.74 -7.00 13.08
C VAL A 37 1.93 -6.91 12.12
N ASN A 38 3.12 -7.21 12.62
CA ASN A 38 4.34 -7.22 11.81
C ASN A 38 4.59 -8.61 11.24
N MET A 39 4.41 -8.76 9.93
CA MET A 39 4.75 -9.98 9.19
C MET A 39 5.91 -9.76 8.19
N VAL A 40 6.62 -8.64 8.32
CA VAL A 40 7.77 -8.34 7.46
C VAL A 40 8.85 -9.41 7.63
N GLY A 41 9.25 -10.03 6.52
CA GLY A 41 10.25 -11.09 6.51
C GLY A 41 9.83 -12.40 7.16
N LYS A 42 8.55 -12.56 7.49
CA LYS A 42 8.05 -13.72 8.25
C LYS A 42 7.21 -14.70 7.42
N THR A 43 7.07 -14.44 6.12
CA THR A 43 6.26 -15.28 5.23
C THR A 43 7.09 -15.85 4.08
N THR A 44 6.77 -17.07 3.68
CA THR A 44 7.14 -17.58 2.36
C THR A 44 6.24 -16.92 1.32
N LEU A 45 6.57 -17.03 0.04
CA LEU A 45 5.73 -16.49 -1.04
C LEU A 45 4.32 -17.11 -1.01
N ARG A 46 4.21 -18.38 -0.74
CA ARG A 46 2.91 -19.07 -0.63
C ARG A 46 2.09 -18.56 0.56
N GLN A 47 2.72 -18.38 1.70
CA GLN A 47 2.06 -17.83 2.89
C GLN A 47 1.60 -16.38 2.64
N LEU A 48 2.44 -15.58 1.99
CA LEU A 48 2.11 -14.20 1.62
C LEU A 48 0.87 -14.17 0.72
N ALA A 49 0.82 -15.02 -0.31
CA ALA A 49 -0.33 -15.12 -1.19
C ALA A 49 -1.61 -15.48 -0.43
N TYR A 50 -1.53 -16.38 0.54
CA TYR A 50 -2.67 -16.74 1.38
C TYR A 50 -3.16 -15.56 2.23
N VAL A 51 -2.23 -14.88 2.90
CA VAL A 51 -2.56 -13.69 3.72
C VAL A 51 -3.27 -12.63 2.88
N ILE A 52 -2.74 -12.35 1.69
CA ILE A 52 -3.32 -11.36 0.78
C ILE A 52 -4.71 -11.81 0.30
N LYS A 53 -4.86 -13.07 -0.06
CA LYS A 53 -6.14 -13.61 -0.53
C LYS A 53 -7.24 -13.49 0.51
N GLU A 54 -6.92 -13.72 1.78
CA GLU A 54 -7.86 -13.65 2.88
C GLU A 54 -8.09 -12.23 3.42
N ALA A 55 -7.29 -11.25 2.98
CA ALA A 55 -7.45 -9.86 3.40
C ALA A 55 -8.70 -9.21 2.81
N LYS A 56 -9.28 -8.27 3.53
CA LYS A 56 -10.38 -7.43 3.03
C LYS A 56 -9.90 -6.51 1.91
N ALA A 57 -8.68 -6.00 2.04
CA ALA A 57 -8.05 -5.15 1.05
C ALA A 57 -6.54 -5.14 1.27
N THR A 58 -5.81 -4.73 0.25
CA THR A 58 -4.37 -4.50 0.31
C THR A 58 -4.09 -3.06 -0.10
N VAL A 59 -3.17 -2.42 0.59
CA VAL A 59 -2.72 -1.06 0.30
C VAL A 59 -1.21 -1.05 0.13
N GLY A 60 -0.72 -0.40 -0.90
CA GLY A 60 0.71 -0.25 -1.10
C GLY A 60 1.06 0.53 -2.35
N GLY A 61 2.35 0.61 -2.62
CA GLY A 61 2.87 1.24 -3.82
C GLY A 61 2.97 0.26 -4.99
N ASP A 62 3.70 0.64 -6.01
CA ASP A 62 3.96 -0.20 -7.20
C ASP A 62 5.03 -1.24 -6.85
N THR A 63 4.62 -2.33 -6.21
CA THR A 63 5.49 -3.42 -5.73
C THR A 63 4.90 -4.80 -6.03
N GLY A 64 5.74 -5.83 -5.96
CA GLY A 64 5.34 -7.21 -6.23
C GLY A 64 4.14 -7.68 -5.41
N PRO A 65 4.13 -7.56 -4.08
CA PRO A 65 2.98 -7.99 -3.27
C PRO A 65 1.67 -7.31 -3.64
N VAL A 66 1.70 -6.05 -4.01
CA VAL A 66 0.50 -5.30 -4.40
C VAL A 66 -0.02 -5.79 -5.75
N HIS A 67 0.87 -6.07 -6.71
CA HIS A 67 0.49 -6.69 -7.99
C HIS A 67 -0.06 -8.10 -7.79
N LEU A 68 0.52 -8.86 -6.88
CA LEU A 68 0.00 -10.18 -6.51
C LEU A 68 -1.43 -10.08 -5.97
N SER A 69 -1.69 -9.09 -5.13
CA SER A 69 -3.02 -8.83 -4.57
C SER A 69 -4.05 -8.60 -5.68
N ALA A 70 -3.74 -7.73 -6.61
CA ALA A 70 -4.62 -7.46 -7.76
C ALA A 70 -4.86 -8.73 -8.59
N GLY A 71 -3.82 -9.50 -8.83
CA GLY A 71 -3.91 -10.77 -9.58
C GLY A 71 -4.75 -11.83 -8.88
N LEU A 72 -4.78 -11.83 -7.55
CA LEU A 72 -5.60 -12.73 -6.75
C LEU A 72 -7.06 -12.27 -6.61
N GLY A 73 -7.39 -11.08 -7.11
CA GLY A 73 -8.73 -10.52 -7.02
C GLY A 73 -9.06 -9.88 -5.68
N THR A 74 -8.08 -9.69 -4.79
CA THR A 74 -8.24 -8.95 -3.54
C THR A 74 -8.37 -7.46 -3.87
N PRO A 75 -9.29 -6.72 -3.25
CA PRO A 75 -9.35 -5.26 -3.44
C PRO A 75 -7.99 -4.63 -3.13
N THR A 76 -7.45 -3.88 -4.09
CA THR A 76 -6.07 -3.39 -4.04
C THR A 76 -6.04 -1.88 -4.29
N ILE A 77 -5.67 -1.13 -3.27
CA ILE A 77 -5.46 0.32 -3.38
C ILE A 77 -3.96 0.55 -3.62
N MET A 78 -3.64 1.13 -4.76
CA MET A 78 -2.24 1.37 -5.14
C MET A 78 -1.94 2.86 -5.17
N VAL A 79 -0.99 3.29 -4.34
CA VAL A 79 -0.51 4.67 -4.34
C VAL A 79 0.60 4.79 -5.39
N MET A 80 0.37 5.66 -6.37
CA MET A 80 1.23 5.82 -7.53
C MET A 80 1.99 7.14 -7.46
N GLY A 81 3.26 7.10 -7.74
CA GLY A 81 4.12 8.27 -7.79
C GLY A 81 4.84 8.38 -9.13
N PRO A 82 6.06 7.80 -9.24
CA PRO A 82 6.89 7.96 -10.44
C PRO A 82 6.42 7.16 -11.65
N THR A 83 5.46 6.25 -11.50
CA THR A 83 5.01 5.34 -12.56
C THR A 83 3.58 5.62 -12.99
N ASP A 84 3.23 5.20 -14.20
CA ASP A 84 1.93 5.44 -14.81
C ASP A 84 0.90 4.40 -14.37
N ALA A 85 -0.19 4.82 -13.75
CA ALA A 85 -1.27 3.94 -13.30
C ALA A 85 -1.92 3.17 -14.47
N ASN A 86 -2.02 3.76 -15.64
CA ASN A 86 -2.59 3.07 -16.81
C ASN A 86 -1.74 1.88 -17.26
N ARG A 87 -0.45 1.90 -16.96
CA ARG A 87 0.48 0.81 -17.27
C ARG A 87 0.73 -0.11 -16.08
N ASN A 88 0.95 0.47 -14.90
CA ASN A 88 1.43 -0.23 -13.71
C ASN A 88 0.40 -0.31 -12.58
N GLY A 89 -0.81 0.23 -12.78
CA GLY A 89 -1.87 0.18 -11.77
C GLY A 89 -2.37 -1.22 -11.47
N PRO A 90 -3.26 -1.36 -10.48
CA PRO A 90 -3.75 -2.67 -10.06
C PRO A 90 -4.59 -3.30 -11.17
N TYR A 91 -4.21 -4.48 -11.60
CA TYR A 91 -4.85 -5.21 -12.69
C TYR A 91 -6.36 -5.39 -12.44
N GLY A 92 -7.17 -4.94 -13.38
CA GLY A 92 -8.62 -5.02 -13.27
C GLY A 92 -9.25 -4.07 -12.26
N GLN A 93 -8.47 -3.19 -11.62
CA GLN A 93 -8.92 -2.30 -10.55
C GLN A 93 -8.30 -0.90 -10.68
N LEU A 94 -8.20 -0.37 -11.90
CA LEU A 94 -7.55 0.93 -12.13
C LEU A 94 -8.18 2.08 -11.36
N GLU A 95 -9.47 1.99 -11.04
CA GLU A 95 -10.18 2.96 -10.20
C GLU A 95 -9.62 3.05 -8.78
N ASN A 96 -8.86 2.05 -8.35
CA ASN A 96 -8.23 2.02 -7.03
C ASN A 96 -6.80 2.55 -7.02
N ALA A 97 -6.28 3.00 -8.15
CA ALA A 97 -5.00 3.70 -8.20
C ALA A 97 -5.19 5.15 -7.75
N ILE A 98 -4.27 5.64 -6.93
CA ILE A 98 -4.27 7.03 -6.46
C ILE A 98 -3.05 7.72 -7.04
N GLU A 99 -3.27 8.75 -7.84
CA GLU A 99 -2.25 9.66 -8.36
C GLU A 99 -2.57 11.08 -7.96
N VAL A 100 -1.55 11.92 -7.83
CA VAL A 100 -1.70 13.36 -7.64
C VAL A 100 -1.24 14.09 -8.88
N PRO A 101 -1.87 15.25 -9.25
CA PRO A 101 -1.43 16.07 -10.38
C PRO A 101 0.01 16.54 -10.17
N ARG A 102 0.83 16.44 -11.22
CA ARG A 102 2.22 16.89 -11.21
C ARG A 102 2.74 17.12 -12.63
N SER A 103 3.69 18.03 -12.76
CA SER A 103 4.26 18.39 -14.07
C SER A 103 5.27 17.35 -14.58
N CYS A 104 5.88 16.55 -13.69
CA CYS A 104 6.94 15.60 -14.01
C CYS A 104 6.46 14.17 -14.24
N LYS A 105 5.26 14.00 -14.77
CA LYS A 105 4.71 12.68 -15.13
C LYS A 105 5.44 12.13 -16.37
N TYR A 106 5.98 10.95 -16.34
CA TYR A 106 6.27 10.09 -15.20
C TYR A 106 7.77 9.93 -15.18
N CYS A 107 8.44 10.13 -14.05
CA CYS A 107 9.89 10.12 -14.03
C CYS A 107 10.49 8.71 -13.95
N TRP A 108 9.73 7.71 -13.51
CA TRP A 108 10.14 6.30 -13.36
C TRP A 108 11.34 6.11 -12.40
N LYS A 109 11.59 7.08 -11.52
CA LYS A 109 12.73 7.07 -10.59
C LYS A 109 12.30 6.68 -9.18
N ARG A 110 13.18 5.99 -8.45
CA ARG A 110 12.93 5.60 -7.06
C ARG A 110 12.96 6.79 -6.11
N ALA A 111 13.79 7.80 -6.41
CA ALA A 111 13.91 9.01 -5.61
C ALA A 111 13.57 10.23 -6.46
N CYS A 112 12.85 11.18 -5.88
CA CYS A 112 12.47 12.41 -6.58
C CYS A 112 13.69 13.29 -6.84
N PRO A 113 14.03 13.61 -8.11
CA PRO A 113 15.15 14.47 -8.43
C PRO A 113 14.96 15.91 -8.01
N LYS A 114 13.72 16.31 -7.68
CA LYS A 114 13.37 17.66 -7.22
C LYS A 114 13.45 17.84 -5.71
N GLY A 115 13.85 16.79 -4.97
CA GLY A 115 13.98 16.84 -3.52
C GLY A 115 12.66 16.68 -2.75
N PHE A 116 11.51 16.51 -3.42
CA PHE A 116 10.25 16.16 -2.81
C PHE A 116 9.55 15.09 -3.64
N ASP A 117 8.86 14.20 -2.97
CA ASP A 117 8.18 13.07 -3.61
C ASP A 117 6.72 13.43 -3.89
N CYS A 118 6.21 13.07 -5.08
CA CYS A 118 4.79 13.17 -5.39
C CYS A 118 3.93 12.28 -4.48
N LEU A 119 4.48 11.19 -3.96
CA LEU A 119 3.83 10.33 -2.97
C LEU A 119 3.52 11.05 -1.66
N ASP A 120 4.33 12.06 -1.29
CA ASP A 120 4.11 12.84 -0.06
C ASP A 120 2.79 13.63 -0.07
N ARG A 121 2.21 13.85 -1.24
CA ARG A 121 0.91 14.53 -1.38
C ARG A 121 -0.28 13.59 -1.30
N ILE A 122 -0.06 12.29 -1.25
CA ILE A 122 -1.12 11.30 -1.03
C ILE A 122 -1.33 11.16 0.47
N THR A 123 -2.49 11.58 0.94
CA THR A 123 -2.83 11.59 2.36
C THR A 123 -3.50 10.27 2.78
N PRO A 124 -3.45 9.92 4.07
CA PRO A 124 -4.21 8.79 4.60
C PRO A 124 -5.70 8.87 4.27
N ALA A 125 -6.30 10.06 4.32
CA ALA A 125 -7.71 10.26 4.00
C ALA A 125 -8.05 9.86 2.57
N MET A 126 -7.16 10.08 1.61
CA MET A 126 -7.35 9.66 0.21
C MET A 126 -7.41 8.14 0.10
N VAL A 127 -6.59 7.43 0.86
CA VAL A 127 -6.57 5.96 0.93
C VAL A 127 -7.83 5.45 1.61
N GLU A 128 -8.22 6.05 2.72
CA GLU A 128 -9.42 5.70 3.48
C GLU A 128 -10.68 5.78 2.60
N GLU A 129 -10.82 6.83 1.80
CA GLU A 129 -11.94 6.97 0.87
C GLU A 129 -12.02 5.82 -0.13
N LYS A 130 -10.88 5.36 -0.64
CA LYS A 130 -10.83 4.22 -1.56
C LYS A 130 -11.13 2.89 -0.87
N LEU A 131 -10.82 2.78 0.42
CA LEU A 131 -11.05 1.56 1.20
C LEU A 131 -12.50 1.38 1.63
N LYS A 132 -13.22 2.47 1.89
CA LYS A 132 -14.59 2.43 2.45
C LYS A 132 -15.54 1.45 1.74
N PRO A 133 -15.59 1.36 0.40
CA PRO A 133 -16.48 0.41 -0.28
C PRO A 133 -16.20 -1.06 0.05
N TYR A 134 -14.98 -1.40 0.48
CA TYR A 134 -14.55 -2.76 0.77
C TYR A 134 -14.59 -3.12 2.26
N LEU A 135 -14.71 -2.11 3.11
CA LEU A 135 -14.80 -2.26 4.56
C LEU A 135 -16.28 -2.20 4.94
N GLY A 136 -16.85 -3.32 5.05
CA GLY A 136 -18.27 -3.44 5.34
C GLY A 136 -18.67 -3.18 6.75
#